data_ee85af7ee55b1ee43c123bf147944710
#
_entry.id   ee85af7ee55b1ee43c123bf147944710
#
_cell.length_a   1.000
_cell.length_b   1.000
_cell.length_c   1.000
_cell.angle_alpha   90.00
_cell.angle_beta   90.00
_cell.angle_gamma   90.00
#
_symmetry.space_group_name_H-M   'P 1'
#
loop_
_entity.id
_entity.type
_entity.pdbx_description
1 polymer ?
#
loop_
_entity_poly.entity_id
_entity_poly.type
_entity_poly.pdbx_seq_one_letter_code
_entity_poly.pdbx_strand_id
1 'polypeptide(L)'
;MATPALIAPLLIVVGCAALLLRPVGVPSSMFITVGVGVIGLLVPVRLATAPRVSTARWVAVVAIGIAAFVIARTRTVAVPSSFSPLDIGANAVAAVAEEIFFRRLTFGWLTRWGSGIAVMGSAAAFALVHARAYGLAALPLDLAAGILFGWQRWSSGGWAAPALTHVVANLLQMR
;
A
#
# COMPACT_ATOMS: atom_id res chain seq x y z
N MET A 1 -0.94 0.78 -32.11
CA MET A 1 -1.40 0.31 -30.78
C MET A 1 -0.23 0.42 -29.82
N ALA A 2 -0.32 1.25 -28.78
CA ALA A 2 0.74 1.34 -27.77
C ALA A 2 0.95 -0.04 -27.14
N THR A 3 2.19 -0.50 -27.14
CA THR A 3 2.53 -1.80 -26.58
C THR A 3 2.18 -1.82 -25.08
N PRO A 4 1.61 -2.91 -24.55
CA PRO A 4 1.27 -3.03 -23.12
C PRO A 4 2.42 -2.68 -22.17
N ALA A 5 3.64 -2.70 -22.67
CA ALA A 5 4.85 -2.36 -21.93
C ALA A 5 4.95 -0.88 -21.50
N LEU A 6 4.30 0.05 -22.22
CA LEU A 6 4.35 1.49 -21.92
C LEU A 6 3.14 1.97 -21.09
N ILE A 7 2.04 1.22 -21.09
CA ILE A 7 0.81 1.62 -20.39
C ILE A 7 1.01 1.55 -18.87
N ALA A 8 1.61 0.49 -18.35
CA ALA A 8 1.80 0.33 -16.91
C ALA A 8 2.63 1.46 -16.26
N PRO A 9 3.83 1.83 -16.77
CA PRO A 9 4.61 2.91 -16.16
C PRO A 9 3.88 4.27 -16.24
N LEU A 10 3.18 4.56 -17.34
CA LEU A 10 2.39 5.78 -17.46
C LEU A 10 1.29 5.83 -16.39
N LEU A 11 0.53 4.76 -16.22
CA LEU A 11 -0.53 4.69 -15.22
C LEU A 11 0.01 4.69 -13.78
N ILE A 12 1.20 4.15 -13.53
CA ILE A 12 1.88 4.27 -12.24
C ILE A 12 2.22 5.73 -11.95
N VAL A 13 2.81 6.45 -12.90
CA VAL A 13 3.14 7.88 -12.72
C VAL A 13 1.89 8.70 -12.49
N VAL A 14 0.85 8.53 -13.34
CA VAL A 14 -0.42 9.23 -13.22
C VAL A 14 -1.11 8.92 -11.89
N GLY A 15 -1.13 7.65 -11.47
CA GLY A 15 -1.72 7.24 -10.20
C GLY A 15 -0.97 7.80 -8.99
N CYS A 16 0.36 7.80 -9.01
CA CYS A 16 1.18 8.43 -7.97
C CYS A 16 0.92 9.95 -7.91
N ALA A 17 0.85 10.63 -9.06
CA ALA A 17 0.52 12.05 -9.11
C ALA A 17 -0.89 12.33 -8.56
N ALA A 18 -1.88 11.52 -8.92
CA ALA A 18 -3.25 11.65 -8.41
C ALA A 18 -3.31 11.46 -6.88
N LEU A 19 -2.61 10.46 -6.34
CA LEU A 19 -2.54 10.23 -4.89
C LEU A 19 -1.78 11.34 -4.16
N LEU A 20 -0.68 11.84 -4.72
CA LEU A 20 0.09 12.94 -4.15
C LEU A 20 -0.73 14.25 -4.12
N LEU A 21 -1.48 14.53 -5.18
CA LEU A 21 -2.22 15.77 -5.32
C LEU A 21 -3.65 15.69 -4.76
N ARG A 22 -4.08 14.53 -4.26
CA ARG A 22 -5.43 14.37 -3.70
C ARG A 22 -5.69 15.36 -2.58
N PRO A 23 -6.90 15.94 -2.48
CA PRO A 23 -7.27 16.78 -1.36
C PRO A 23 -7.24 15.99 -0.06
N VAL A 24 -6.77 16.60 1.03
CA VAL A 24 -6.72 15.95 2.34
C VAL A 24 -8.00 16.25 3.12
N GLY A 25 -8.56 15.23 3.79
CA GLY A 25 -9.71 15.41 4.68
C GLY A 25 -11.07 15.65 3.99
N VAL A 26 -11.18 15.35 2.70
CA VAL A 26 -12.46 15.50 1.96
C VAL A 26 -12.88 14.18 1.29
N PRO A 27 -14.19 13.91 1.14
CA PRO A 27 -14.69 12.68 0.52
C PRO A 27 -14.14 12.39 -0.88
N SER A 28 -13.81 13.44 -1.66
CA SER A 28 -13.22 13.30 -2.99
C SER A 28 -11.89 12.55 -3.00
N SER A 29 -11.13 12.59 -1.90
CA SER A 29 -9.88 11.85 -1.77
C SER A 29 -10.09 10.34 -1.82
N MET A 30 -11.21 9.86 -1.31
CA MET A 30 -11.61 8.46 -1.34
C MET A 30 -11.84 7.98 -2.78
N PHE A 31 -12.57 8.76 -3.59
CA PHE A 31 -12.82 8.41 -4.99
C PHE A 31 -11.54 8.32 -5.80
N ILE A 32 -10.59 9.24 -5.57
CA ILE A 32 -9.27 9.19 -6.21
C ILE A 32 -8.53 7.91 -5.81
N THR A 33 -8.50 7.59 -4.51
CA THR A 33 -7.79 6.41 -4.01
C THR A 33 -8.40 5.11 -4.56
N VAL A 34 -9.73 4.99 -4.55
CA VAL A 34 -10.45 3.84 -5.12
C VAL A 34 -10.21 3.75 -6.63
N GLY A 35 -10.29 4.87 -7.36
CA GLY A 35 -10.02 4.91 -8.80
C GLY A 35 -8.61 4.43 -9.14
N VAL A 36 -7.61 4.84 -8.37
CA VAL A 36 -6.22 4.36 -8.51
C VAL A 36 -6.12 2.86 -8.20
N GLY A 37 -6.83 2.37 -7.18
CA GLY A 37 -6.92 0.93 -6.89
C GLY A 37 -7.55 0.14 -8.04
N VAL A 38 -8.62 0.65 -8.65
CA VAL A 38 -9.25 0.04 -9.84
C VAL A 38 -8.27 -0.03 -11.01
N ILE A 39 -7.51 1.04 -11.27
CA ILE A 39 -6.41 1.01 -12.26
C ILE A 39 -5.44 -0.10 -11.91
N GLY A 40 -5.06 -0.23 -10.64
CA GLY A 40 -4.17 -1.29 -10.15
C GLY A 40 -4.71 -2.70 -10.39
N LEU A 41 -6.03 -2.90 -10.40
CA LEU A 41 -6.66 -4.19 -10.73
C LEU A 41 -6.69 -4.46 -12.24
N LEU A 42 -7.05 -3.47 -13.03
CA LEU A 42 -7.34 -3.65 -14.46
C LEU A 42 -6.08 -3.73 -15.31
N VAL A 43 -4.99 -3.08 -14.88
CA VAL A 43 -3.74 -3.12 -15.66
C VAL A 43 -3.10 -4.51 -15.57
N PRO A 44 -2.90 -5.18 -16.73
CA PRO A 44 -2.23 -6.47 -16.75
C PRO A 44 -0.76 -6.30 -16.38
N VAL A 45 -0.34 -6.89 -15.29
CA VAL A 45 1.07 -7.06 -14.92
C VAL A 45 1.39 -8.55 -14.92
N ARG A 46 2.58 -8.90 -15.42
CA ARG A 46 3.10 -10.24 -15.21
C ARG A 46 3.34 -10.40 -13.71
N LEU A 47 2.35 -10.97 -13.03
CA LEU A 47 2.61 -11.48 -11.70
C LEU A 47 3.58 -12.62 -11.90
N ALA A 48 4.83 -12.46 -11.48
CA ALA A 48 5.73 -13.60 -11.38
C ALA A 48 4.93 -14.69 -10.65
N THR A 49 4.86 -15.87 -11.24
CA THR A 49 4.19 -17.02 -10.62
C THR A 49 4.91 -17.28 -9.30
N ALA A 50 4.42 -16.62 -8.25
CA ALA A 50 4.95 -16.85 -6.92
C ALA A 50 4.71 -18.33 -6.60
N PRO A 51 5.70 -19.05 -6.11
CA PRO A 51 5.47 -20.42 -5.64
C PRO A 51 4.30 -20.39 -4.67
N ARG A 52 3.42 -21.40 -4.73
CA ARG A 52 2.31 -21.52 -3.79
C ARG A 52 2.87 -21.48 -2.38
N VAL A 53 2.60 -20.39 -1.69
CA VAL A 53 3.05 -20.19 -0.31
C VAL A 53 2.12 -20.99 0.59
N SER A 54 2.68 -21.74 1.55
CA SER A 54 1.86 -22.48 2.52
C SER A 54 1.04 -21.51 3.38
N THR A 55 -0.13 -21.95 3.83
CA THR A 55 -1.00 -21.16 4.73
C THR A 55 -0.24 -20.73 5.98
N ALA A 56 0.58 -21.59 6.56
CA ALA A 56 1.40 -21.27 7.73
C ALA A 56 2.36 -20.11 7.47
N ARG A 57 3.04 -20.11 6.32
CA ARG A 57 3.93 -19.00 5.92
C ARG A 57 3.15 -17.72 5.69
N TRP A 58 1.99 -17.78 5.03
CA TRP A 58 1.14 -16.62 4.82
C TRP A 58 0.69 -16.00 6.14
N VAL A 59 0.21 -16.82 7.08
CA VAL A 59 -0.21 -16.39 8.43
C VAL A 59 0.98 -15.77 9.18
N ALA A 60 2.15 -16.40 9.14
CA ALA A 60 3.35 -15.85 9.80
C ALA A 60 3.75 -14.48 9.23
N VAL A 61 3.70 -14.29 7.91
CA VAL A 61 3.99 -13.01 7.26
C VAL A 61 3.02 -11.92 7.71
N VAL A 62 1.73 -12.22 7.79
CA VAL A 62 0.71 -11.27 8.29
C VAL A 62 0.93 -10.96 9.77
N ALA A 63 1.16 -11.98 10.59
CA ALA A 63 1.40 -11.83 12.04
C ALA A 63 2.61 -10.95 12.34
N ILE A 64 3.73 -11.13 11.61
CA ILE A 64 4.92 -10.29 11.72
C ILE A 64 4.58 -8.82 11.38
N GLY A 65 3.83 -8.60 10.31
CA GLY A 65 3.43 -7.25 9.91
C GLY A 65 2.56 -6.57 10.96
N ILE A 66 1.54 -7.26 11.46
CA ILE A 66 0.67 -6.73 12.52
C ILE A 66 1.47 -6.45 13.79
N ALA A 67 2.33 -7.39 14.21
CA ALA A 67 3.17 -7.21 15.40
C ALA A 67 4.08 -5.97 15.29
N ALA A 68 4.66 -5.71 14.12
CA ALA A 68 5.47 -4.51 13.90
C ALA A 68 4.68 -3.22 14.13
N PHE A 69 3.43 -3.13 13.65
CA PHE A 69 2.57 -1.96 13.87
C PHE A 69 2.07 -1.87 15.32
N VAL A 70 1.76 -2.98 15.98
CA VAL A 70 1.42 -2.99 17.41
C VAL A 70 2.58 -2.45 18.24
N ILE A 71 3.81 -2.92 17.98
CA ILE A 71 5.01 -2.43 18.66
C ILE A 71 5.25 -0.95 18.38
N ALA A 72 5.14 -0.51 17.12
CA ALA A 72 5.28 0.90 16.77
C ALA A 72 4.23 1.76 17.50
N ARG A 73 2.98 1.28 17.60
CA ARG A 73 1.88 1.97 18.29
C ARG A 73 2.16 2.19 19.77
N THR A 74 2.85 1.26 20.46
CA THR A 74 3.21 1.44 21.88
C THR A 74 4.21 2.57 22.12
N ARG A 75 4.85 3.06 21.05
CA ARG A 75 5.83 4.16 21.10
C ARG A 75 5.25 5.52 20.70
N THR A 76 3.97 5.57 20.32
CA THR A 76 3.30 6.80 19.89
C THR A 76 2.24 7.22 20.90
N VAL A 77 2.11 8.53 21.12
CA VAL A 77 1.03 9.07 21.95
C VAL A 77 -0.28 9.00 21.15
N ALA A 78 -1.32 8.44 21.77
CA ALA A 78 -2.65 8.43 21.17
C ALA A 78 -3.23 9.84 21.20
N VAL A 79 -3.65 10.34 20.04
CA VAL A 79 -4.52 11.51 19.98
C VAL A 79 -5.96 10.99 19.97
N PRO A 80 -6.75 11.28 21.00
CA PRO A 80 -8.14 10.86 21.04
C PRO A 80 -8.90 11.47 19.86
N SER A 81 -9.54 10.64 19.06
CA SER A 81 -10.39 11.07 17.94
C SER A 81 -11.58 10.13 17.86
N SER A 82 -12.76 10.69 17.63
CA SER A 82 -13.97 9.91 17.40
C SER A 82 -14.08 9.58 15.92
N PHE A 83 -14.13 8.30 15.59
CA PHE A 83 -14.36 7.81 14.22
C PHE A 83 -15.73 7.15 14.13
N SER A 84 -16.47 7.47 13.10
CA SER A 84 -17.71 6.77 12.78
C SER A 84 -17.43 5.40 12.14
N PRO A 85 -18.38 4.45 12.16
CA PRO A 85 -18.25 3.20 11.41
C PRO A 85 -17.99 3.42 9.92
N LEU A 86 -18.50 4.53 9.35
CA LEU A 86 -18.26 4.89 7.95
C LEU A 86 -16.81 5.28 7.71
N ASP A 87 -16.19 6.03 8.63
CA ASP A 87 -14.77 6.40 8.53
C ASP A 87 -13.86 5.17 8.60
N ILE A 88 -14.21 4.21 9.46
CA ILE A 88 -13.51 2.93 9.57
C ILE A 88 -13.60 2.15 8.26
N GLY A 89 -14.80 2.02 7.70
CA GLY A 89 -15.01 1.35 6.42
C GLY A 89 -14.27 2.03 5.26
N ALA A 90 -14.37 3.35 5.19
CA ALA A 90 -13.69 4.15 4.16
C ALA A 90 -12.18 3.98 4.23
N ASN A 91 -11.62 4.03 5.42
CA ASN A 91 -10.18 3.87 5.65
C ASN A 91 -9.70 2.45 5.26
N ALA A 92 -10.46 1.41 5.59
CA ALA A 92 -10.16 0.04 5.20
C ALA A 92 -10.16 -0.13 3.66
N VAL A 93 -11.17 0.44 2.98
CA VAL A 93 -11.25 0.42 1.51
C VAL A 93 -10.08 1.18 0.88
N ALA A 94 -9.71 2.33 1.43
CA ALA A 94 -8.55 3.10 0.95
C ALA A 94 -7.26 2.30 1.10
N ALA A 95 -7.01 1.67 2.25
CA ALA A 95 -5.83 0.82 2.47
C ALA A 95 -5.75 -0.33 1.46
N VAL A 96 -6.87 -1.02 1.20
CA VAL A 96 -6.93 -2.09 0.20
C VAL A 96 -6.64 -1.55 -1.21
N ALA A 97 -7.23 -0.42 -1.59
CA ALA A 97 -7.01 0.22 -2.90
C ALA A 97 -5.54 0.62 -3.10
N GLU A 98 -4.89 1.17 -2.08
CA GLU A 98 -3.48 1.52 -2.10
C GLU A 98 -2.59 0.28 -2.24
N GLU A 99 -2.88 -0.81 -1.53
CA GLU A 99 -2.09 -2.04 -1.66
C GLU A 99 -2.28 -2.72 -3.03
N ILE A 100 -3.45 -2.63 -3.62
CA ILE A 100 -3.67 -3.07 -5.00
C ILE A 100 -2.80 -2.24 -5.95
N PHE A 101 -2.75 -0.94 -5.80
CA PHE A 101 -1.95 -0.08 -6.66
C PHE A 101 -0.44 -0.28 -6.44
N PHE A 102 0.03 -0.22 -5.18
CA PHE A 102 1.46 -0.30 -4.89
C PHE A 102 2.01 -1.73 -4.93
N ARG A 103 1.26 -2.75 -4.44
CA ARG A 103 1.78 -4.12 -4.29
C ARG A 103 1.35 -5.06 -5.42
N ARG A 104 0.26 -4.79 -6.13
CA ARG A 104 -0.06 -5.54 -7.33
C ARG A 104 0.51 -4.89 -8.57
N LEU A 105 0.19 -3.63 -8.87
CA LEU A 105 0.60 -2.95 -10.10
C LEU A 105 2.07 -2.50 -10.02
N THR A 106 2.40 -1.57 -9.11
CA THR A 106 3.73 -0.94 -9.07
C THR A 106 4.83 -1.96 -8.76
N PHE A 107 4.67 -2.75 -7.71
CA PHE A 107 5.59 -3.82 -7.37
C PHE A 107 5.70 -4.84 -8.51
N GLY A 108 4.57 -5.31 -9.06
CA GLY A 108 4.54 -6.27 -10.17
C GLY A 108 5.26 -5.76 -11.41
N TRP A 109 5.14 -4.46 -11.72
CA TRP A 109 5.86 -3.84 -12.83
C TRP A 109 7.36 -3.75 -12.55
N LEU A 110 7.76 -3.44 -11.31
CA LEU A 110 9.16 -3.29 -10.90
C LEU A 110 9.91 -4.63 -10.79
N THR A 111 9.21 -5.76 -10.64
CA THR A 111 9.85 -7.09 -10.50
C THR A 111 10.72 -7.49 -11.68
N ARG A 112 10.55 -6.85 -12.86
CA ARG A 112 11.41 -7.05 -14.02
C ARG A 112 12.87 -6.72 -13.76
N TRP A 113 13.14 -5.87 -12.78
CA TRP A 113 14.49 -5.48 -12.36
C TRP A 113 14.92 -6.15 -11.04
N GLY A 114 14.15 -7.11 -10.55
CA GLY A 114 14.43 -7.87 -9.33
C GLY A 114 13.56 -7.47 -8.15
N SER A 115 13.47 -8.40 -7.19
CA SER A 115 12.59 -8.23 -6.01
C SER A 115 13.03 -7.09 -5.10
N GLY A 116 14.33 -6.85 -4.94
CA GLY A 116 14.85 -5.75 -4.15
C GLY A 116 14.41 -4.39 -4.70
N ILE A 117 14.50 -4.19 -6.03
CA ILE A 117 14.03 -2.96 -6.69
C ILE A 117 12.52 -2.83 -6.56
N ALA A 118 11.77 -3.94 -6.65
CA ALA A 118 10.33 -3.91 -6.50
C ALA A 118 9.91 -3.53 -5.06
N VAL A 119 10.57 -4.05 -4.04
CA VAL A 119 10.34 -3.68 -2.64
C VAL A 119 10.65 -2.20 -2.42
N MET A 120 11.86 -1.78 -2.73
CA MET A 120 12.31 -0.40 -2.46
C MET A 120 11.59 0.64 -3.29
N GLY A 121 11.40 0.37 -4.59
CA GLY A 121 10.73 1.31 -5.50
C GLY A 121 9.24 1.50 -5.16
N SER A 122 8.51 0.41 -4.85
CA SER A 122 7.13 0.52 -4.42
C SER A 122 6.98 1.16 -3.04
N ALA A 123 7.95 0.97 -2.13
CA ALA A 123 8.00 1.62 -0.83
C ALA A 123 8.28 3.12 -0.94
N ALA A 124 9.23 3.51 -1.78
CA ALA A 124 9.52 4.92 -2.04
C ALA A 124 8.32 5.65 -2.66
N ALA A 125 7.66 5.03 -3.66
CA ALA A 125 6.45 5.59 -4.26
C ALA A 125 5.34 5.75 -3.23
N PHE A 126 5.14 4.75 -2.36
CA PHE A 126 4.17 4.79 -1.27
C PHE A 126 4.47 5.95 -0.29
N ALA A 127 5.70 6.08 0.18
CA ALA A 127 6.08 7.15 1.10
C ALA A 127 5.89 8.55 0.47
N LEU A 128 6.31 8.72 -0.78
CA LEU A 128 6.24 10.01 -1.47
C LEU A 128 4.80 10.52 -1.65
N VAL A 129 3.84 9.65 -1.95
CA VAL A 129 2.44 10.09 -2.13
C VAL A 129 1.80 10.51 -0.80
N HIS A 130 2.36 10.11 0.34
CA HIS A 130 1.90 10.50 1.67
C HIS A 130 2.54 11.80 2.18
N ALA A 131 3.64 12.25 1.57
CA ALA A 131 4.39 13.43 2.02
C ALA A 131 3.54 14.70 2.11
N ARG A 132 2.58 14.89 1.19
CA ARG A 132 1.67 16.04 1.22
C ARG A 132 0.64 15.95 2.34
N ALA A 133 0.17 14.74 2.66
CA ALA A 133 -0.86 14.53 3.66
C ALA A 133 -0.31 14.60 5.10
N TYR A 134 0.89 14.03 5.31
CA TYR A 134 1.47 13.86 6.65
C TYR A 134 2.74 14.68 6.87
N GLY A 135 3.22 15.39 5.85
CA GLY A 135 4.45 16.18 5.90
C GLY A 135 5.72 15.34 5.70
N LEU A 136 6.84 16.03 5.45
CA LEU A 136 8.11 15.37 5.18
C LEU A 136 8.67 14.60 6.39
N ALA A 137 8.30 14.98 7.61
CA ALA A 137 8.72 14.28 8.83
C ALA A 137 8.15 12.86 8.92
N ALA A 138 7.04 12.54 8.24
CA ALA A 138 6.46 11.21 8.20
C ALA A 138 7.17 10.27 7.20
N LEU A 139 7.93 10.81 6.25
CA LEU A 139 8.57 10.02 5.19
C LEU A 139 9.37 8.80 5.69
N PRO A 140 10.20 8.89 6.74
CA PRO A 140 10.93 7.72 7.23
C PRO A 140 10.00 6.61 7.73
N LEU A 141 8.89 6.96 8.37
CA LEU A 141 7.91 6.01 8.88
C LEU A 141 7.13 5.38 7.72
N ASP A 142 6.66 6.20 6.77
CA ASP A 142 5.94 5.73 5.58
C ASP A 142 6.84 4.84 4.70
N LEU A 143 8.13 5.17 4.59
CA LEU A 143 9.10 4.35 3.88
C LEU A 143 9.29 2.99 4.58
N ALA A 144 9.44 2.98 5.91
CA ALA A 144 9.56 1.75 6.70
C ALA A 144 8.31 0.87 6.57
N ALA A 145 7.11 1.45 6.66
CA ALA A 145 5.84 0.76 6.40
C ALA A 145 5.80 0.22 4.96
N GLY A 146 6.18 1.04 4.00
CA GLY A 146 6.27 0.66 2.59
C GLY A 146 7.20 -0.52 2.34
N ILE A 147 8.37 -0.56 2.97
CA ILE A 147 9.32 -1.68 2.90
C ILE A 147 8.71 -2.95 3.52
N LEU A 148 8.07 -2.83 4.68
CA LEU A 148 7.40 -3.95 5.33
C LEU A 148 6.30 -4.54 4.43
N PHE A 149 5.44 -3.72 3.85
CA PHE A 149 4.40 -4.17 2.92
C PHE A 149 4.99 -4.77 1.63
N GLY A 150 6.08 -4.19 1.10
CA GLY A 150 6.80 -4.73 -0.04
C GLY A 150 7.42 -6.11 0.26
N TRP A 151 8.02 -6.27 1.44
CA TRP A 151 8.52 -7.56 1.93
C TRP A 151 7.39 -8.59 2.10
N GLN A 152 6.26 -8.18 2.68
CA GLN A 152 5.08 -9.06 2.81
C GLN A 152 4.57 -9.49 1.43
N ARG A 153 4.51 -8.57 0.45
CA ARG A 153 4.14 -8.90 -0.93
C ARG A 153 5.07 -9.95 -1.54
N TRP A 154 6.36 -9.78 -1.36
CA TRP A 154 7.38 -10.74 -1.84
C TRP A 154 7.27 -12.08 -1.13
N SER A 155 7.15 -12.08 0.19
CA SER A 155 7.16 -13.29 1.03
C SER A 155 5.87 -14.10 0.96
N SER A 156 4.71 -13.44 0.78
CA SER A 156 3.39 -14.09 0.70
C SER A 156 2.94 -14.41 -0.73
N GLY A 157 3.68 -13.92 -1.73
CA GLY A 157 3.34 -14.13 -3.13
C GLY A 157 2.14 -13.30 -3.65
N GLY A 158 1.49 -12.49 -2.79
CA GLY A 158 0.29 -11.73 -3.13
C GLY A 158 0.17 -10.39 -2.39
N TRP A 159 -0.70 -9.53 -2.87
CA TRP A 159 -0.98 -8.23 -2.26
C TRP A 159 -1.96 -8.31 -1.06
N ALA A 160 -2.62 -9.46 -0.86
CA ALA A 160 -3.63 -9.62 0.20
C ALA A 160 -3.02 -9.57 1.62
N ALA A 161 -1.82 -10.12 1.83
CA ALA A 161 -1.16 -10.07 3.13
C ALA A 161 -0.81 -8.63 3.57
N PRO A 162 -0.12 -7.80 2.75
CA PRO A 162 0.09 -6.41 3.11
C PRO A 162 -1.22 -5.62 3.22
N ALA A 163 -2.24 -5.90 2.40
CA ALA A 163 -3.54 -5.22 2.51
C ALA A 163 -4.20 -5.47 3.87
N LEU A 164 -4.23 -6.70 4.34
CA LEU A 164 -4.75 -7.02 5.67
C LEU A 164 -3.94 -6.32 6.77
N THR A 165 -2.62 -6.35 6.68
CA THR A 165 -1.74 -5.66 7.65
C THR A 165 -1.98 -4.15 7.64
N HIS A 166 -2.13 -3.53 6.47
CA HIS A 166 -2.36 -2.10 6.32
C HIS A 166 -3.71 -1.68 6.91
N VAL A 167 -4.78 -2.44 6.64
CA VAL A 167 -6.09 -2.21 7.28
C VAL A 167 -5.97 -2.25 8.81
N VAL A 168 -5.31 -3.28 9.36
CA VAL A 168 -5.11 -3.38 10.81
C VAL A 168 -4.26 -2.22 11.35
N ALA A 169 -3.19 -1.84 10.64
CA ALA A 169 -2.34 -0.72 11.02
C ALA A 169 -3.15 0.59 11.12
N ASN A 170 -4.02 0.85 10.14
CA ASN A 170 -4.87 2.03 10.15
C ASN A 170 -5.91 1.98 11.28
N LEU A 171 -6.51 0.83 11.54
CA LEU A 171 -7.44 0.66 12.68
C LEU A 171 -6.77 0.88 14.03
N LEU A 172 -5.50 0.50 14.18
CA LEU A 172 -4.73 0.77 15.40
C LEU A 172 -4.48 2.27 15.63
N GLN A 173 -4.52 3.09 14.59
CA GLN A 173 -4.33 4.54 14.68
C GLN A 173 -5.64 5.29 14.97
N MET A 174 -6.80 4.67 14.72
CA MET A 174 -8.13 5.26 14.88
C MET A 174 -8.68 5.18 16.33
N ARG A 175 -7.83 5.26 17.37
CA ARG A 175 -8.24 5.16 18.77
C ARG A 175 -8.02 6.46 19.51
#